data_e108c12d95e92c054bac329e44338d2f
#
_entry.id   e108c12d95e92c054bac329e44338d2f
#
_cell.length_a   1.000
_cell.length_b   1.000
_cell.length_c   1.000
_cell.angle_alpha   90.00
_cell.angle_beta   90.00
_cell.angle_gamma   90.00
#
_symmetry.space_group_name_H-M   'P 1'
#
loop_
_entity.id
_entity.type
_entity.pdbx_description
1 polymer ?
#
loop_
_entity_poly.entity_id
_entity_poly.type
_entity_poly.pdbx_seq_one_letter_code
_entity_poly.pdbx_strand_id
1 'polypeptide(L)'
;MTQRYSGLILLILAGEIIFSLPFHITRFFKSGVLEVFQISNTNLGDAFAFYGILAFLSYFPGGYLADRYPPRKLIFYSLLFTGIGGIYFATIPKPTMLPYLYAFWGITTILFFWGALIKYTSDWGGMDQQGRAFGYLEAGRALVASIFSSIAFLLVYLFSQNSESFSRNSIQLVILFYAITTIVLSFLVLFFLQDKIKKRTSGSPMGASININYYPVFLISIIVVCAYCGFRSIDNISLYLVEIGNLTPIEASGFVTSLSYLRIISAFAAGLIADKITSIRLIIHLFIVTILGQSILFSINPETFYHSLLVSGTLIIVFTSIVSLRAIYFSLVTHSHIPTHRLGFCVGIISLVGFTPDIFFHSLTGRILDAEPGIIGFQNYYLVTLLISILGLLASLKLSRWISSKNTLRCKPN
;
A
#
# COMPACT_ATOMS: atom_id res chain seq x y z
N MET A 1 -6.52 -23.13 -21.61
CA MET A 1 -7.05 -22.23 -20.57
C MET A 1 -6.26 -22.32 -19.27
N THR A 2 -5.93 -23.48 -18.76
CA THR A 2 -5.21 -23.69 -17.49
C THR A 2 -3.86 -22.96 -17.36
N GLN A 3 -3.02 -22.97 -18.37
CA GLN A 3 -1.71 -22.29 -18.35
C GLN A 3 -1.76 -20.75 -18.30
N ARG A 4 -2.83 -20.15 -18.82
CA ARG A 4 -3.03 -18.68 -18.76
C ARG A 4 -3.36 -18.21 -17.35
N TYR A 5 -4.17 -18.99 -16.62
CA TYR A 5 -4.57 -18.66 -15.25
C TYR A 5 -3.47 -19.00 -14.24
N SER A 6 -2.67 -20.05 -14.45
CA SER A 6 -1.54 -20.35 -13.57
C SER A 6 -0.50 -19.25 -13.54
N GLY A 7 -0.21 -18.61 -14.69
CA GLY A 7 0.66 -17.44 -14.75
C GLY A 7 0.10 -16.24 -13.95
N LEU A 8 -1.21 -15.99 -14.02
CA LEU A 8 -1.84 -14.92 -13.25
C LEU A 8 -1.80 -15.21 -11.74
N ILE A 9 -2.03 -16.43 -11.30
CA ILE A 9 -1.94 -16.84 -9.90
C ILE A 9 -0.51 -16.60 -9.37
N LEU A 10 0.52 -17.01 -10.13
CA LEU A 10 1.91 -16.75 -9.75
C LEU A 10 2.21 -15.26 -9.65
N LEU A 11 1.64 -14.44 -10.55
CA LEU A 11 1.78 -12.99 -10.50
C LEU A 11 1.11 -12.38 -9.27
N ILE A 12 -0.08 -12.86 -8.91
CA ILE A 12 -0.82 -12.44 -7.72
C ILE A 12 -0.01 -12.74 -6.47
N LEU A 13 0.49 -13.97 -6.35
CA LEU A 13 1.36 -14.39 -5.25
C LEU A 13 2.63 -13.52 -5.19
N ALA A 14 3.35 -13.40 -6.30
CA ALA A 14 4.56 -12.58 -6.39
C ALA A 14 4.28 -11.12 -6.06
N GLY A 15 3.18 -10.56 -6.58
CA GLY A 15 2.77 -9.18 -6.43
C GLY A 15 2.48 -8.74 -5.00
N GLU A 16 2.17 -9.68 -4.09
CA GLU A 16 1.96 -9.38 -2.69
C GLU A 16 3.14 -9.84 -1.81
N ILE A 17 3.65 -11.05 -2.02
CA ILE A 17 4.73 -11.62 -1.21
C ILE A 17 6.02 -10.79 -1.29
N ILE A 18 6.30 -10.14 -2.42
CA ILE A 18 7.47 -9.26 -2.58
C ILE A 18 7.48 -8.12 -1.55
N PHE A 19 6.31 -7.62 -1.13
CA PHE A 19 6.15 -6.55 -0.15
C PHE A 19 6.02 -7.03 1.30
N SER A 20 6.03 -8.35 1.53
CA SER A 20 5.85 -8.90 2.87
C SER A 20 7.00 -8.55 3.80
N LEU A 21 8.22 -8.71 3.34
CA LEU A 21 9.42 -8.43 4.14
C LEU A 21 9.55 -6.94 4.52
N PRO A 22 9.44 -5.98 3.58
CA PRO A 22 9.56 -4.57 3.94
C PRO A 22 8.35 -4.02 4.70
N PHE A 23 7.13 -4.57 4.52
CA PHE A 23 5.92 -3.91 5.04
C PHE A 23 5.02 -4.77 5.91
N HIS A 24 4.80 -6.07 5.61
CA HIS A 24 3.82 -6.85 6.36
C HIS A 24 4.30 -7.14 7.78
N ILE A 25 5.58 -7.46 7.95
CA ILE A 25 6.16 -7.77 9.27
C ILE A 25 5.92 -6.58 10.22
N THR A 26 6.25 -5.38 9.77
CA THR A 26 6.08 -4.17 10.58
C THR A 26 4.62 -3.74 10.71
N ARG A 27 3.75 -4.04 9.74
CA ARG A 27 2.32 -3.73 9.83
C ARG A 27 1.60 -4.58 10.86
N PHE A 28 1.86 -5.89 10.85
CA PHE A 28 1.14 -6.84 11.71
C PHE A 28 1.79 -7.03 13.08
N PHE A 29 3.10 -6.88 13.17
CA PHE A 29 3.89 -7.20 14.37
C PHE A 29 4.79 -6.03 14.82
N LYS A 30 4.32 -4.78 14.67
CA LYS A 30 5.15 -3.59 14.87
C LYS A 30 5.77 -3.52 16.26
N SER A 31 4.98 -3.70 17.32
CA SER A 31 5.48 -3.68 18.70
C SER A 31 6.60 -4.70 18.94
N GLY A 32 6.42 -5.94 18.43
CA GLY A 32 7.43 -6.97 18.52
C GLY A 32 8.71 -6.66 17.71
N VAL A 33 8.58 -6.02 16.55
CA VAL A 33 9.75 -5.58 15.76
C VAL A 33 10.51 -4.50 16.51
N LEU A 34 9.84 -3.48 17.06
CA LEU A 34 10.50 -2.42 17.84
C LEU A 34 11.24 -3.01 19.05
N GLU A 35 10.61 -3.91 19.79
CA GLU A 35 11.17 -4.55 20.97
C GLU A 35 12.36 -5.45 20.62
N VAL A 36 12.20 -6.38 19.67
CA VAL A 36 13.21 -7.39 19.32
C VAL A 36 14.44 -6.76 18.66
N PHE A 37 14.27 -5.73 17.84
CA PHE A 37 15.37 -5.02 17.20
C PHE A 37 15.93 -3.88 18.07
N GLN A 38 15.29 -3.58 19.21
CA GLN A 38 15.67 -2.47 20.10
C GLN A 38 15.75 -1.13 19.35
N ILE A 39 14.73 -0.83 18.58
CA ILE A 39 14.62 0.39 17.76
C ILE A 39 13.40 1.21 18.15
N SER A 40 13.50 2.52 17.93
CA SER A 40 12.38 3.44 18.08
C SER A 40 11.50 3.49 16.81
N ASN A 41 10.33 4.13 16.90
CA ASN A 41 9.48 4.41 15.74
C ASN A 41 10.21 5.29 14.72
N THR A 42 11.05 6.22 15.17
CA THR A 42 11.89 7.07 14.33
C THR A 42 12.91 6.25 13.53
N ASN A 43 13.63 5.33 14.19
CA ASN A 43 14.60 4.47 13.51
C ASN A 43 13.92 3.62 12.41
N LEU A 44 12.76 3.05 12.71
CA LEU A 44 11.98 2.30 11.73
C LEU A 44 11.45 3.20 10.61
N GLY A 45 10.95 4.39 10.95
CA GLY A 45 10.47 5.38 10.00
C GLY A 45 11.54 5.87 9.03
N ASP A 46 12.76 6.08 9.55
CA ASP A 46 13.90 6.46 8.72
C ASP A 46 14.34 5.31 7.78
N ALA A 47 14.28 4.06 8.23
CA ALA A 47 14.48 2.91 7.35
C ALA A 47 13.47 2.89 6.20
N PHE A 48 12.18 3.14 6.48
CA PHE A 48 11.16 3.30 5.43
C PHE A 48 11.43 4.48 4.50
N ALA A 49 11.96 5.60 5.01
CA ALA A 49 12.33 6.74 4.16
C ALA A 49 13.42 6.35 3.15
N PHE A 50 14.44 5.60 3.57
CA PHE A 50 15.47 5.07 2.67
C PHE A 50 14.87 4.13 1.62
N TYR A 51 13.94 3.25 2.01
CA TYR A 51 13.15 2.46 1.05
C TYR A 51 12.47 3.37 0.02
N GLY A 52 11.72 4.37 0.50
CA GLY A 52 10.94 5.28 -0.35
C GLY A 52 11.79 6.07 -1.34
N ILE A 53 12.96 6.58 -0.90
CA ILE A 53 13.90 7.31 -1.75
C ILE A 53 14.40 6.40 -2.88
N LEU A 54 14.91 5.19 -2.55
CA LEU A 54 15.44 4.29 -3.56
C LEU A 54 14.35 3.70 -4.45
N ALA A 55 13.15 3.46 -3.92
CA ALA A 55 11.98 3.08 -4.70
C ALA A 55 11.61 4.18 -5.71
N PHE A 56 11.54 5.45 -5.26
CA PHE A 56 11.24 6.59 -6.13
C PHE A 56 12.24 6.71 -7.28
N LEU A 57 13.54 6.66 -6.99
CA LEU A 57 14.60 6.70 -8.00
C LEU A 57 14.56 5.50 -8.95
N SER A 58 14.03 4.36 -8.50
CA SER A 58 13.95 3.10 -9.25
C SER A 58 12.78 3.06 -10.25
N TYR A 59 11.73 3.88 -10.10
CA TYR A 59 10.55 3.82 -10.97
C TYR A 59 10.89 4.04 -12.45
N PHE A 60 11.66 5.07 -12.75
CA PHE A 60 11.99 5.41 -14.14
C PHE A 60 12.91 4.35 -14.80
N PRO A 61 14.07 3.99 -14.22
CA PRO A 61 14.92 2.95 -14.80
C PRO A 61 14.25 1.56 -14.78
N GLY A 62 13.35 1.29 -13.82
CA GLY A 62 12.58 0.05 -13.75
C GLY A 62 11.64 -0.13 -14.93
N GLY A 63 10.97 0.94 -15.37
CA GLY A 63 10.17 0.93 -16.60
C GLY A 63 11.00 0.57 -17.83
N TYR A 64 12.17 1.18 -17.97
CA TYR A 64 13.10 0.88 -19.07
C TYR A 64 13.60 -0.58 -19.08
N LEU A 65 13.91 -1.12 -17.88
CA LEU A 65 14.30 -2.54 -17.75
C LEU A 65 13.15 -3.47 -18.13
N ALA A 66 11.93 -3.17 -17.69
CA ALA A 66 10.75 -3.95 -18.01
C ALA A 66 10.46 -4.00 -19.53
N ASP A 67 10.84 -2.96 -20.29
CA ASP A 67 10.67 -2.97 -21.75
C ASP A 67 11.71 -3.82 -22.47
N ARG A 68 12.94 -3.95 -21.91
CA ARG A 68 14.05 -4.65 -22.55
C ARG A 68 14.18 -6.12 -22.17
N TYR A 69 13.84 -6.44 -20.92
CA TYR A 69 14.05 -7.78 -20.40
C TYR A 69 12.74 -8.55 -20.22
N PRO A 70 12.78 -9.90 -20.30
CA PRO A 70 11.62 -10.73 -20.04
C PRO A 70 11.10 -10.56 -18.60
N PRO A 71 9.79 -10.31 -18.40
CA PRO A 71 9.21 -10.12 -17.06
C PRO A 71 9.54 -11.26 -16.09
N ARG A 72 9.56 -12.51 -16.55
CA ARG A 72 9.91 -13.69 -15.76
C ARG A 72 11.27 -13.55 -15.07
N LYS A 73 12.30 -13.15 -15.81
CA LYS A 73 13.66 -12.99 -15.26
C LYS A 73 13.73 -11.85 -14.26
N LEU A 74 13.09 -10.71 -14.58
CA LEU A 74 13.08 -9.55 -13.69
C LEU A 74 12.38 -9.88 -12.37
N ILE A 75 11.21 -10.52 -12.43
CA ILE A 75 10.45 -10.94 -11.25
C ILE A 75 11.25 -11.99 -10.44
N PHE A 76 11.90 -12.94 -11.11
CA PHE A 76 12.76 -13.93 -10.45
C PHE A 76 13.87 -13.26 -9.63
N TYR A 77 14.68 -12.42 -10.26
CA TYR A 77 15.79 -11.75 -9.55
C TYR A 77 15.29 -10.84 -8.43
N SER A 78 14.19 -10.15 -8.66
CA SER A 78 13.57 -9.31 -7.65
C SER A 78 13.19 -10.08 -6.39
N LEU A 79 12.42 -11.16 -6.55
CA LEU A 79 12.01 -12.03 -5.43
C LEU A 79 13.21 -12.68 -4.75
N LEU A 80 14.17 -13.19 -5.53
CA LEU A 80 15.36 -13.83 -4.99
C LEU A 80 16.17 -12.87 -4.10
N PHE A 81 16.50 -11.69 -4.62
CA PHE A 81 17.28 -10.70 -3.85
C PHE A 81 16.50 -10.16 -2.66
N THR A 82 15.19 -9.90 -2.81
CA THR A 82 14.36 -9.49 -1.67
C THR A 82 14.33 -10.56 -0.57
N GLY A 83 14.20 -11.84 -0.95
CA GLY A 83 14.22 -12.95 0.00
C GLY A 83 15.59 -13.15 0.67
N ILE A 84 16.71 -12.97 -0.05
CA ILE A 84 18.06 -12.97 0.54
C ILE A 84 18.18 -11.85 1.58
N GLY A 85 17.69 -10.63 1.27
CA GLY A 85 17.58 -9.56 2.24
C GLY A 85 16.77 -9.96 3.48
N GLY A 86 15.71 -10.76 3.30
CA GLY A 86 14.91 -11.33 4.39
C GLY A 86 15.69 -12.32 5.27
N ILE A 87 16.54 -13.15 4.71
CA ILE A 87 17.44 -14.02 5.49
C ILE A 87 18.39 -13.18 6.35
N TYR A 88 18.95 -12.10 5.76
CA TYR A 88 19.77 -11.17 6.54
C TYR A 88 18.95 -10.47 7.64
N PHE A 89 17.72 -10.06 7.36
CA PHE A 89 16.82 -9.45 8.37
C PHE A 89 16.52 -10.40 9.53
N ALA A 90 16.38 -11.72 9.25
CA ALA A 90 16.16 -12.74 10.27
C ALA A 90 17.35 -12.92 11.24
N THR A 91 18.56 -12.46 10.87
CA THR A 91 19.70 -12.45 11.80
C THR A 91 19.57 -11.37 12.88
N ILE A 92 18.55 -10.52 12.81
CA ILE A 92 18.33 -9.35 13.66
C ILE A 92 19.59 -8.45 13.64
N PRO A 93 19.87 -7.84 12.49
CA PRO A 93 21.05 -7.00 12.32
C PRO A 93 20.98 -5.76 13.22
N LYS A 94 22.14 -5.13 13.44
CA LYS A 94 22.23 -3.88 14.21
C LYS A 94 21.27 -2.83 13.62
N PRO A 95 20.64 -1.99 14.46
CA PRO A 95 19.72 -0.94 14.02
C PRO A 95 20.26 -0.05 12.88
N THR A 96 21.56 0.24 12.92
CA THR A 96 22.25 1.06 11.89
C THR A 96 22.26 0.42 10.50
N MET A 97 22.01 -0.88 10.37
CA MET A 97 21.96 -1.60 9.09
C MET A 97 20.57 -1.58 8.45
N LEU A 98 19.51 -1.28 9.22
CA LEU A 98 18.14 -1.29 8.72
C LEU A 98 17.91 -0.30 7.57
N PRO A 99 18.37 0.95 7.60
CA PRO A 99 18.22 1.87 6.48
C PRO A 99 18.79 1.32 5.18
N TYR A 100 19.95 0.68 5.23
CA TYR A 100 20.58 0.08 4.04
C TYR A 100 19.80 -1.14 3.51
N LEU A 101 19.29 -1.98 4.41
CA LEU A 101 18.46 -3.11 4.03
C LEU A 101 17.15 -2.64 3.37
N TYR A 102 16.51 -1.62 3.93
CA TYR A 102 15.28 -1.04 3.38
C TYR A 102 15.56 -0.33 2.05
N ALA A 103 16.67 0.38 1.92
CA ALA A 103 17.14 0.93 0.65
C ALA A 103 17.32 -0.17 -0.43
N PHE A 104 17.94 -1.29 -0.06
CA PHE A 104 18.10 -2.46 -0.92
C PHE A 104 16.72 -3.02 -1.35
N TRP A 105 15.76 -3.15 -0.45
CA TRP A 105 14.40 -3.55 -0.80
C TRP A 105 13.68 -2.53 -1.67
N GLY A 106 13.93 -1.23 -1.51
CA GLY A 106 13.41 -0.20 -2.40
C GLY A 106 13.83 -0.43 -3.85
N ILE A 107 15.11 -0.83 -4.06
CA ILE A 107 15.62 -1.18 -5.38
C ILE A 107 14.99 -2.50 -5.87
N THR A 108 15.07 -3.57 -5.08
CA THR A 108 14.66 -4.90 -5.56
C THR A 108 13.18 -4.96 -5.88
N THR A 109 12.33 -4.29 -5.10
CA THR A 109 10.87 -4.34 -5.27
C THR A 109 10.36 -3.40 -6.36
N ILE A 110 11.07 -2.33 -6.70
CA ILE A 110 10.60 -1.37 -7.70
C ILE A 110 11.38 -1.47 -9.01
N LEU A 111 12.73 -1.45 -8.97
CA LEU A 111 13.55 -1.47 -10.18
C LEU A 111 13.29 -2.71 -11.03
N PHE A 112 13.26 -3.89 -10.40
CA PHE A 112 13.14 -5.15 -11.12
C PHE A 112 11.71 -5.66 -11.18
N PHE A 113 10.88 -5.37 -10.17
CA PHE A 113 9.58 -6.02 -10.01
C PHE A 113 8.43 -5.23 -10.60
N TRP A 114 8.25 -3.97 -10.17
CA TRP A 114 7.01 -3.26 -10.41
C TRP A 114 6.66 -3.09 -11.89
N GLY A 115 7.63 -2.64 -12.70
CA GLY A 115 7.45 -2.50 -14.14
C GLY A 115 7.14 -3.83 -14.83
N ALA A 116 7.83 -4.90 -14.42
CA ALA A 116 7.62 -6.24 -14.96
C ALA A 116 6.23 -6.81 -14.60
N LEU A 117 5.77 -6.60 -13.36
CA LEU A 117 4.43 -6.99 -12.89
C LEU A 117 3.34 -6.31 -13.73
N ILE A 118 3.41 -4.99 -13.87
CA ILE A 118 2.43 -4.20 -14.64
C ILE A 118 2.41 -4.63 -16.10
N LYS A 119 3.59 -4.78 -16.72
CA LYS A 119 3.70 -5.23 -18.10
C LYS A 119 3.08 -6.61 -18.32
N TYR A 120 3.46 -7.60 -17.50
CA TYR A 120 2.90 -8.95 -17.64
C TYR A 120 1.39 -8.99 -17.42
N THR A 121 0.88 -8.25 -16.43
CA THR A 121 -0.57 -8.14 -16.17
C THR A 121 -1.30 -7.52 -17.36
N SER A 122 -0.73 -6.46 -17.94
CA SER A 122 -1.26 -5.82 -19.14
C SER A 122 -1.27 -6.77 -20.33
N ASP A 123 -0.18 -7.51 -20.57
CA ASP A 123 -0.07 -8.49 -21.65
C ASP A 123 -1.07 -9.66 -21.45
N TRP A 124 -1.32 -10.06 -20.20
CA TRP A 124 -2.31 -11.07 -19.86
C TRP A 124 -3.74 -10.61 -20.18
N GLY A 125 -4.09 -9.36 -19.85
CA GLY A 125 -5.40 -8.77 -20.13
C GLY A 125 -5.66 -8.53 -21.62
N GLY A 126 -4.62 -8.29 -22.40
CA GLY A 126 -4.73 -7.89 -23.79
C GLY A 126 -5.43 -6.53 -23.93
N MET A 127 -5.98 -6.23 -25.12
CA MET A 127 -6.64 -4.93 -25.35
C MET A 127 -8.03 -4.84 -24.72
N ASP A 128 -8.73 -5.96 -24.58
CA ASP A 128 -10.16 -5.96 -24.25
C ASP A 128 -10.44 -6.27 -22.76
N GLN A 129 -9.47 -6.80 -21.99
CA GLN A 129 -9.70 -7.27 -20.62
C GLN A 129 -8.72 -6.66 -19.60
N GLN A 130 -8.22 -5.46 -19.84
CA GLN A 130 -7.30 -4.76 -18.94
C GLN A 130 -7.88 -4.59 -17.53
N GLY A 131 -9.10 -4.09 -17.42
CA GLY A 131 -9.78 -3.91 -16.15
C GLY A 131 -9.91 -5.21 -15.35
N ARG A 132 -10.24 -6.32 -16.03
CA ARG A 132 -10.32 -7.64 -15.38
C ARG A 132 -8.96 -8.13 -14.90
N ALA A 133 -7.90 -7.94 -15.68
CA ALA A 133 -6.55 -8.38 -15.34
C ALA A 133 -6.05 -7.68 -14.08
N PHE A 134 -6.14 -6.36 -14.04
CA PHE A 134 -5.75 -5.57 -12.87
C PHE A 134 -6.69 -5.79 -11.67
N GLY A 135 -7.99 -5.96 -11.92
CA GLY A 135 -8.96 -6.31 -10.88
C GLY A 135 -8.64 -7.65 -10.21
N TYR A 136 -8.33 -8.68 -10.97
CA TYR A 136 -7.91 -9.99 -10.44
C TYR A 136 -6.57 -9.88 -9.70
N LEU A 137 -5.62 -9.10 -10.23
CA LEU A 137 -4.35 -8.88 -9.55
C LEU A 137 -4.56 -8.24 -8.17
N GLU A 138 -5.29 -7.12 -8.09
CA GLU A 138 -5.47 -6.39 -6.83
C GLU A 138 -6.32 -7.16 -5.81
N ALA A 139 -7.43 -7.79 -6.25
CA ALA A 139 -8.25 -8.62 -5.38
C ALA A 139 -7.48 -9.85 -4.87
N GLY A 140 -6.73 -10.50 -5.76
CA GLY A 140 -5.91 -11.65 -5.42
C GLY A 140 -4.78 -11.28 -4.46
N ARG A 141 -4.12 -10.14 -4.66
CA ARG A 141 -3.09 -9.63 -3.74
C ARG A 141 -3.66 -9.37 -2.35
N ALA A 142 -4.85 -8.76 -2.25
CA ALA A 142 -5.51 -8.57 -0.96
C ALA A 142 -5.79 -9.89 -0.24
N LEU A 143 -6.26 -10.92 -0.98
CA LEU A 143 -6.49 -12.25 -0.43
C LEU A 143 -5.18 -12.92 0.04
N VAL A 144 -4.12 -12.84 -0.76
CA VAL A 144 -2.79 -13.37 -0.42
C VAL A 144 -2.26 -12.70 0.84
N ALA A 145 -2.37 -11.36 0.95
CA ALA A 145 -1.97 -10.63 2.15
C ALA A 145 -2.66 -11.19 3.40
N SER A 146 -3.98 -11.41 3.33
CA SER A 146 -4.77 -11.90 4.46
C SER A 146 -4.41 -13.34 4.84
N ILE A 147 -4.25 -14.23 3.87
CA ILE A 147 -3.86 -15.63 4.13
C ILE A 147 -2.47 -15.70 4.75
N PHE A 148 -1.49 -15.01 4.16
CA PHE A 148 -0.10 -15.08 4.65
C PHE A 148 0.08 -14.38 6.00
N SER A 149 -0.64 -13.29 6.27
CA SER A 149 -0.62 -12.67 7.61
C SER A 149 -1.28 -13.57 8.65
N SER A 150 -2.33 -14.33 8.28
CA SER A 150 -2.95 -15.31 9.19
C SER A 150 -2.01 -16.47 9.51
N ILE A 151 -1.27 -16.97 8.52
CA ILE A 151 -0.24 -18.01 8.74
C ILE A 151 0.86 -17.45 9.64
N ALA A 152 1.35 -16.25 9.36
CA ALA A 152 2.38 -15.58 10.18
C ALA A 152 1.90 -15.35 11.61
N PHE A 153 0.65 -14.92 11.80
CA PHE A 153 0.03 -14.77 13.11
C PHE A 153 -0.08 -16.10 13.85
N LEU A 154 -0.53 -17.16 13.17
CA LEU A 154 -0.62 -18.51 13.75
C LEU A 154 0.75 -19.03 14.20
N LEU A 155 1.81 -18.80 13.40
CA LEU A 155 3.18 -19.15 13.79
C LEU A 155 3.58 -18.43 15.09
N VAL A 156 3.34 -17.12 15.17
CA VAL A 156 3.64 -16.37 16.39
C VAL A 156 2.84 -16.90 17.56
N TYR A 157 1.52 -17.07 17.40
CA TYR A 157 0.63 -17.55 18.46
C TYR A 157 1.06 -18.91 19.04
N LEU A 158 1.40 -19.87 18.16
CA LEU A 158 1.85 -21.20 18.57
C LEU A 158 3.22 -21.20 19.26
N PHE A 159 4.14 -20.32 18.86
CA PHE A 159 5.50 -20.27 19.40
C PHE A 159 5.68 -19.27 20.54
N SER A 160 4.70 -18.43 20.86
CA SER A 160 4.73 -17.51 21.99
C SER A 160 4.40 -18.18 23.33
N GLN A 161 3.95 -19.45 23.34
CA GLN A 161 3.72 -20.30 24.53
C GLN A 161 3.33 -19.53 25.81
N ASN A 162 2.09 -19.05 25.87
CA ASN A 162 1.52 -18.37 27.05
C ASN A 162 2.17 -17.01 27.46
N SER A 163 3.05 -16.45 26.63
CA SER A 163 3.57 -15.09 26.84
C SER A 163 2.66 -14.07 26.13
N GLU A 164 2.36 -12.97 26.82
CA GLU A 164 1.56 -11.86 26.26
C GLU A 164 2.36 -11.00 25.28
N SER A 165 3.71 -11.17 25.23
CA SER A 165 4.63 -10.43 24.37
C SER A 165 5.31 -11.32 23.31
N PHE A 166 5.87 -10.68 22.29
CA PHE A 166 6.63 -11.38 21.24
C PHE A 166 8.02 -11.79 21.74
N SER A 167 8.35 -13.06 21.53
CA SER A 167 9.72 -13.51 21.71
C SER A 167 10.59 -13.19 20.50
N ARG A 168 11.92 -13.08 20.71
CA ARG A 168 12.88 -12.94 19.61
C ARG A 168 12.71 -14.07 18.58
N ASN A 169 12.53 -15.30 19.05
CA ASN A 169 12.38 -16.47 18.19
C ASN A 169 11.09 -16.41 17.35
N SER A 170 9.98 -15.90 17.90
CA SER A 170 8.73 -15.81 17.17
C SER A 170 8.81 -14.78 16.02
N ILE A 171 9.44 -13.63 16.25
CA ILE A 171 9.68 -12.62 15.21
C ILE A 171 10.65 -13.15 14.15
N GLN A 172 11.75 -13.82 14.55
CA GLN A 172 12.68 -14.45 13.61
C GLN A 172 11.98 -15.49 12.73
N LEU A 173 11.11 -16.32 13.32
CA LEU A 173 10.34 -17.33 12.60
C LEU A 173 9.43 -16.72 11.54
N VAL A 174 8.75 -15.62 11.85
CA VAL A 174 7.92 -14.89 10.88
C VAL A 174 8.76 -14.31 9.75
N ILE A 175 9.90 -13.70 10.07
CA ILE A 175 10.83 -13.16 9.05
C ILE A 175 11.32 -14.29 8.15
N LEU A 176 11.74 -15.42 8.71
CA LEU A 176 12.18 -16.60 7.94
C LEU A 176 11.06 -17.18 7.09
N PHE A 177 9.84 -17.28 7.62
CA PHE A 177 8.68 -17.72 6.86
C PHE A 177 8.48 -16.89 5.60
N TYR A 178 8.47 -15.56 5.71
CA TYR A 178 8.32 -14.69 4.55
C TYR A 178 9.55 -14.74 3.63
N ALA A 179 10.77 -14.80 4.16
CA ALA A 179 11.99 -14.87 3.37
C ALA A 179 12.06 -16.15 2.54
N ILE A 180 11.81 -17.30 3.16
CA ILE A 180 11.80 -18.61 2.49
C ILE A 180 10.69 -18.65 1.45
N THR A 181 9.49 -18.21 1.80
CA THR A 181 8.36 -18.14 0.85
C THR A 181 8.71 -17.28 -0.36
N THR A 182 9.34 -16.13 -0.15
CA THR A 182 9.75 -15.23 -1.24
C THR A 182 10.79 -15.89 -2.15
N ILE A 183 11.78 -16.60 -1.58
CA ILE A 183 12.79 -17.34 -2.33
C ILE A 183 12.17 -18.51 -3.10
N VAL A 184 11.34 -19.33 -2.46
CA VAL A 184 10.65 -20.45 -3.12
C VAL A 184 9.81 -19.95 -4.28
N LEU A 185 9.07 -18.85 -4.06
CA LEU A 185 8.24 -18.24 -5.10
C LEU A 185 9.08 -17.69 -6.27
N SER A 186 10.32 -17.25 -6.02
CA SER A 186 11.23 -16.83 -7.10
C SER A 186 11.50 -17.98 -8.07
N PHE A 187 11.79 -19.17 -7.56
CA PHE A 187 12.00 -20.35 -8.39
C PHE A 187 10.72 -20.84 -9.08
N LEU A 188 9.57 -20.77 -8.38
CA LEU A 188 8.29 -21.09 -9.04
C LEU A 188 8.01 -20.14 -10.21
N VAL A 189 8.30 -18.86 -10.08
CA VAL A 189 8.21 -17.89 -11.16
C VAL A 189 9.19 -18.25 -12.29
N LEU A 190 10.44 -18.58 -11.96
CA LEU A 190 11.45 -18.94 -12.96
C LEU A 190 11.04 -20.16 -13.79
N PHE A 191 10.46 -21.18 -13.18
CA PHE A 191 10.15 -22.42 -13.88
C PHE A 191 8.76 -22.41 -14.54
N PHE A 192 7.78 -21.78 -13.94
CA PHE A 192 6.38 -21.89 -14.36
C PHE A 192 5.80 -20.63 -15.02
N LEU A 193 6.41 -19.44 -14.85
CA LEU A 193 5.93 -18.25 -15.54
C LEU A 193 6.45 -18.23 -16.97
N GLN A 194 5.55 -18.15 -17.94
CA GLN A 194 5.91 -18.14 -19.36
C GLN A 194 6.00 -16.70 -19.90
N ASP A 195 7.13 -16.35 -20.50
CA ASP A 195 7.26 -15.10 -21.23
C ASP A 195 6.53 -15.21 -22.57
N LYS A 196 5.36 -14.60 -22.70
CA LYS A 196 4.74 -14.39 -24.00
C LYS A 196 5.38 -13.14 -24.61
N ILE A 197 6.45 -13.33 -25.37
CA ILE A 197 7.10 -12.25 -26.11
C ILE A 197 6.17 -11.86 -27.29
N LYS A 198 5.20 -11.00 -27.05
CA LYS A 198 4.67 -10.18 -28.11
C LYS A 198 5.63 -9.00 -28.27
N LYS A 199 6.38 -8.97 -29.38
CA LYS A 199 7.05 -7.75 -29.85
C LYS A 199 5.96 -6.67 -29.96
N ARG A 200 5.89 -5.79 -29.01
CA ARG A 200 5.09 -4.57 -29.13
C ARG A 200 5.76 -3.78 -30.23
N THR A 201 5.10 -3.67 -31.38
CA THR A 201 5.49 -2.70 -32.40
C THR A 201 5.48 -1.34 -31.69
N SER A 202 6.68 -0.79 -31.53
CA SER A 202 6.92 0.57 -31.09
C SER A 202 6.26 1.51 -32.10
N GLY A 203 5.11 2.04 -31.76
CA GLY A 203 4.35 2.85 -32.67
C GLY A 203 3.24 3.64 -31.99
N SER A 204 3.61 4.55 -31.10
CA SER A 204 2.81 5.75 -30.89
C SER A 204 3.76 6.92 -30.97
N PRO A 205 3.66 7.76 -32.01
CA PRO A 205 4.51 8.94 -32.11
C PRO A 205 4.21 9.86 -30.92
N MET A 206 5.25 10.17 -30.17
CA MET A 206 5.30 11.24 -29.19
C MET A 206 5.29 12.58 -29.92
N GLY A 207 4.20 12.88 -30.63
CA GLY A 207 4.14 14.03 -31.53
C GLY A 207 2.74 14.55 -31.77
N ALA A 208 2.14 15.15 -30.76
CA ALA A 208 1.18 16.23 -30.92
C ALA A 208 1.23 17.05 -29.62
N SER A 209 1.63 18.30 -29.72
CA SER A 209 1.56 19.30 -28.67
C SER A 209 0.08 19.67 -28.45
N ILE A 210 -0.63 18.87 -27.66
CA ILE A 210 -1.96 19.21 -27.19
C ILE A 210 -1.77 19.75 -25.77
N ASN A 211 -2.25 20.96 -25.53
CA ASN A 211 -2.27 21.58 -24.21
C ASN A 211 -3.03 20.69 -23.22
N ILE A 212 -2.28 19.96 -22.37
CA ILE A 212 -2.86 19.22 -21.26
C ILE A 212 -3.23 20.24 -20.19
N ASN A 213 -4.48 20.22 -19.75
CA ASN A 213 -4.82 20.92 -18.53
C ASN A 213 -4.27 20.14 -17.34
N TYR A 214 -3.17 20.62 -16.75
CA TYR A 214 -2.53 19.96 -15.60
C TYR A 214 -3.28 20.20 -14.29
N TYR A 215 -4.25 21.09 -14.23
CA TYR A 215 -5.00 21.38 -13.00
C TYR A 215 -5.70 20.15 -12.38
N PRO A 216 -6.49 19.33 -13.13
CA PRO A 216 -7.06 18.11 -12.57
C PRO A 216 -5.97 17.08 -12.20
N VAL A 217 -4.88 16.98 -12.95
CA VAL A 217 -3.76 16.09 -12.63
C VAL A 217 -3.16 16.46 -11.26
N PHE A 218 -2.93 17.75 -11.02
CA PHE A 218 -2.43 18.27 -9.75
C PHE A 218 -3.39 17.95 -8.59
N LEU A 219 -4.70 18.22 -8.74
CA LEU A 219 -5.68 17.90 -7.70
C LEU A 219 -5.78 16.41 -7.40
N ILE A 220 -5.77 15.56 -8.44
CA ILE A 220 -5.78 14.10 -8.27
C ILE A 220 -4.50 13.65 -7.56
N SER A 221 -3.34 14.22 -7.88
CA SER A 221 -2.09 13.89 -7.20
C SER A 221 -2.17 14.19 -5.70
N ILE A 222 -2.73 15.35 -5.30
CA ILE A 222 -2.96 15.67 -3.88
C ILE A 222 -3.91 14.67 -3.24
N ILE A 223 -5.02 14.32 -3.90
CA ILE A 223 -5.98 13.34 -3.39
C ILE A 223 -5.29 11.99 -3.15
N VAL A 224 -4.46 11.55 -4.11
CA VAL A 224 -3.72 10.28 -4.00
C VAL A 224 -2.69 10.34 -2.89
N VAL A 225 -1.91 11.43 -2.74
CA VAL A 225 -0.97 11.63 -1.62
C VAL A 225 -1.69 11.51 -0.29
N CYS A 226 -2.81 12.23 -0.11
CA CYS A 226 -3.56 12.23 1.15
C CYS A 226 -4.17 10.85 1.46
N ALA A 227 -4.77 10.20 0.47
CA ALA A 227 -5.32 8.85 0.62
C ALA A 227 -4.21 7.81 0.90
N TYR A 228 -3.03 7.99 0.31
CA TYR A 228 -1.90 7.11 0.52
C TYR A 228 -1.22 7.32 1.87
N CYS A 229 -1.15 8.55 2.38
CA CYS A 229 -0.79 8.80 3.79
C CYS A 229 -1.75 8.06 4.74
N GLY A 230 -3.06 8.14 4.48
CA GLY A 230 -4.06 7.36 5.21
C GLY A 230 -3.77 5.85 5.14
N PHE A 231 -3.42 5.31 3.96
CA PHE A 231 -3.07 3.90 3.82
C PHE A 231 -1.80 3.53 4.60
N ARG A 232 -0.80 4.41 4.65
CA ARG A 232 0.42 4.21 5.45
C ARG A 232 0.16 4.36 6.95
N SER A 233 -0.88 5.09 7.35
CA SER A 233 -1.27 5.19 8.76
C SER A 233 -1.75 3.85 9.35
N ILE A 234 -2.23 2.93 8.52
CA ILE A 234 -2.63 1.58 8.93
C ILE A 234 -1.47 0.81 9.59
N ASP A 235 -0.22 1.10 9.21
CA ASP A 235 0.97 0.45 9.73
C ASP A 235 1.22 0.74 11.23
N ASN A 236 0.50 1.72 11.82
CA ASN A 236 0.56 2.06 13.25
C ASN A 236 -0.62 1.51 14.07
N ILE A 237 -1.60 0.84 13.46
CA ILE A 237 -2.80 0.35 14.18
C ILE A 237 -2.42 -0.65 15.27
N SER A 238 -1.52 -1.60 15.00
CA SER A 238 -1.11 -2.59 16.01
C SER A 238 -0.45 -1.94 17.23
N LEU A 239 0.40 -0.93 17.01
CA LEU A 239 1.04 -0.18 18.08
C LEU A 239 0.02 0.65 18.87
N TYR A 240 -0.91 1.31 18.20
CA TYR A 240 -2.00 2.06 18.85
C TYR A 240 -2.86 1.17 19.76
N LEU A 241 -3.19 -0.03 19.31
CA LEU A 241 -3.97 -0.99 20.09
C LEU A 241 -3.22 -1.47 21.35
N VAL A 242 -1.89 -1.59 21.27
CA VAL A 242 -1.07 -1.95 22.43
C VAL A 242 -0.94 -0.78 23.40
N GLU A 243 -0.59 0.41 22.91
CA GLU A 243 -0.28 1.55 23.79
C GLU A 243 -1.53 2.24 24.34
N ILE A 244 -2.62 2.27 23.57
CA ILE A 244 -3.84 3.01 23.91
C ILE A 244 -5.05 2.07 24.05
N GLY A 245 -5.14 1.03 23.23
CA GLY A 245 -6.28 0.10 23.21
C GLY A 245 -6.29 -0.92 24.34
N ASN A 246 -5.24 -0.98 25.17
CA ASN A 246 -5.06 -1.95 26.27
C ASN A 246 -5.08 -3.42 25.80
N LEU A 247 -4.69 -3.68 24.56
CA LEU A 247 -4.53 -5.04 24.02
C LEU A 247 -3.08 -5.52 24.20
N THR A 248 -2.94 -6.81 24.44
CA THR A 248 -1.61 -7.44 24.36
C THR A 248 -1.06 -7.36 22.94
N PRO A 249 0.27 -7.38 22.73
CA PRO A 249 0.88 -7.39 21.42
C PRO A 249 0.33 -8.47 20.49
N ILE A 250 0.00 -9.65 21.04
CA ILE A 250 -0.55 -10.77 20.26
C ILE A 250 -2.00 -10.48 19.85
N GLU A 251 -2.84 -9.97 20.76
CA GLU A 251 -4.22 -9.60 20.44
C GLU A 251 -4.28 -8.48 19.38
N ALA A 252 -3.43 -7.47 19.53
CA ALA A 252 -3.33 -6.37 18.57
C ALA A 252 -2.95 -6.88 17.16
N SER A 253 -2.00 -7.82 17.07
CA SER A 253 -1.62 -8.46 15.82
C SER A 253 -2.75 -9.29 15.23
N GLY A 254 -3.48 -10.04 16.04
CA GLY A 254 -4.67 -10.80 15.64
C GLY A 254 -5.77 -9.88 15.10
N PHE A 255 -6.01 -8.75 15.76
CA PHE A 255 -6.96 -7.74 15.30
C PHE A 255 -6.59 -7.17 13.92
N VAL A 256 -5.34 -6.72 13.74
CA VAL A 256 -4.87 -6.16 12.45
C VAL A 256 -4.88 -7.23 11.34
N THR A 257 -4.56 -8.48 11.68
CA THR A 257 -4.67 -9.61 10.75
C THR A 257 -6.12 -9.82 10.31
N SER A 258 -7.08 -9.74 11.23
CA SER A 258 -8.51 -9.84 10.94
C SER A 258 -9.00 -8.67 10.06
N LEU A 259 -8.51 -7.44 10.31
CA LEU A 259 -8.80 -6.28 9.46
C LEU A 259 -8.35 -6.48 8.02
N SER A 260 -7.31 -7.26 7.76
CA SER A 260 -6.81 -7.49 6.40
C SER A 260 -7.86 -8.13 5.48
N TYR A 261 -8.78 -8.94 6.01
CA TYR A 261 -9.90 -9.52 5.26
C TYR A 261 -10.95 -8.48 4.85
N LEU A 262 -11.16 -7.45 5.68
CA LEU A 262 -12.06 -6.34 5.33
C LEU A 262 -11.55 -5.55 4.12
N ARG A 263 -10.25 -5.58 3.84
CA ARG A 263 -9.68 -4.93 2.65
C ARG A 263 -10.32 -5.42 1.35
N ILE A 264 -10.60 -6.74 1.26
CA ILE A 264 -11.21 -7.34 0.07
C ILE A 264 -12.64 -6.83 -0.09
N ILE A 265 -13.44 -6.92 0.99
CA ILE A 265 -14.85 -6.53 0.99
C ILE A 265 -14.98 -5.02 0.74
N SER A 266 -14.17 -4.21 1.41
CA SER A 266 -14.19 -2.75 1.30
C SER A 266 -13.85 -2.27 -0.11
N ALA A 267 -12.82 -2.84 -0.73
CA ALA A 267 -12.41 -2.49 -2.09
C ALA A 267 -13.50 -2.84 -3.12
N PHE A 268 -14.11 -4.03 -2.98
CA PHE A 268 -15.20 -4.47 -3.87
C PHE A 268 -16.45 -3.60 -3.70
N ALA A 269 -16.87 -3.36 -2.45
CA ALA A 269 -18.01 -2.50 -2.15
C ALA A 269 -17.80 -1.06 -2.66
N ALA A 270 -16.59 -0.50 -2.48
CA ALA A 270 -16.26 0.83 -2.97
C ALA A 270 -16.38 0.93 -4.50
N GLY A 271 -15.94 -0.09 -5.25
CA GLY A 271 -16.12 -0.15 -6.70
C GLY A 271 -17.60 -0.11 -7.10
N LEU A 272 -18.42 -0.99 -6.51
CA LEU A 272 -19.87 -1.05 -6.79
C LEU A 272 -20.62 0.24 -6.43
N ILE A 273 -20.23 0.89 -5.32
CA ILE A 273 -20.84 2.14 -4.89
C ILE A 273 -20.40 3.28 -5.83
N ALA A 274 -19.12 3.30 -6.23
CA ALA A 274 -18.60 4.31 -7.15
C ALA A 274 -19.31 4.31 -8.51
N ASP A 275 -19.71 3.15 -9.00
CA ASP A 275 -20.49 3.03 -10.24
C ASP A 275 -21.90 3.66 -10.11
N LYS A 276 -22.49 3.65 -8.89
CA LYS A 276 -23.82 4.20 -8.64
C LYS A 276 -23.84 5.72 -8.39
N ILE A 277 -22.87 6.23 -7.58
CA ILE A 277 -22.89 7.64 -7.12
C ILE A 277 -21.77 8.50 -7.67
N THR A 278 -20.92 7.97 -8.52
CA THR A 278 -19.68 8.53 -9.06
C THR A 278 -18.49 8.48 -8.09
N SER A 279 -17.30 8.17 -8.63
CA SER A 279 -16.07 8.02 -7.82
C SER A 279 -15.73 9.27 -7.01
N ILE A 280 -15.89 10.47 -7.58
CA ILE A 280 -15.55 11.71 -6.88
C ILE A 280 -16.47 11.96 -5.67
N ARG A 281 -17.76 11.68 -5.78
CA ARG A 281 -18.70 11.82 -4.65
C ARG A 281 -18.37 10.81 -3.55
N LEU A 282 -18.11 9.57 -3.91
CA LEU A 282 -17.72 8.55 -2.94
C LEU A 282 -16.42 8.93 -2.22
N ILE A 283 -15.41 9.42 -2.92
CA ILE A 283 -14.14 9.86 -2.33
C ILE A 283 -14.36 10.99 -1.30
N ILE A 284 -15.24 11.94 -1.60
CA ILE A 284 -15.62 13.01 -0.65
C ILE A 284 -16.23 12.42 0.63
N HIS A 285 -17.19 11.48 0.51
CA HIS A 285 -17.81 10.85 1.68
C HIS A 285 -16.79 10.02 2.48
N LEU A 286 -15.91 9.28 1.81
CA LEU A 286 -14.88 8.48 2.47
C LEU A 286 -13.88 9.35 3.24
N PHE A 287 -13.46 10.52 2.70
CA PHE A 287 -12.64 11.47 3.46
C PHE A 287 -13.39 12.03 4.67
N ILE A 288 -14.69 12.34 4.55
CA ILE A 288 -15.50 12.80 5.69
C ILE A 288 -15.54 11.71 6.78
N VAL A 289 -15.82 10.46 6.43
CA VAL A 289 -15.84 9.33 7.38
C VAL A 289 -14.45 9.15 8.02
N THR A 290 -13.38 9.25 7.25
CA THR A 290 -12.00 9.15 7.78
C THR A 290 -11.71 10.27 8.76
N ILE A 291 -12.08 11.52 8.45
CA ILE A 291 -11.91 12.70 9.32
C ILE A 291 -12.68 12.50 10.63
N LEU A 292 -13.95 12.10 10.56
CA LEU A 292 -14.77 11.85 11.75
C LEU A 292 -14.16 10.77 12.64
N GLY A 293 -13.74 9.65 12.06
CA GLY A 293 -13.09 8.57 12.81
C GLY A 293 -11.75 8.98 13.41
N GLN A 294 -10.91 9.72 12.66
CA GLN A 294 -9.64 10.24 13.19
C GLN A 294 -9.88 11.29 14.29
N SER A 295 -10.95 12.10 14.21
CA SER A 295 -11.32 13.04 15.28
C SER A 295 -11.73 12.30 16.55
N ILE A 296 -12.45 11.20 16.43
CA ILE A 296 -12.79 10.34 17.59
C ILE A 296 -11.51 9.77 18.20
N LEU A 297 -10.61 9.19 17.38
CA LEU A 297 -9.34 8.61 17.87
C LEU A 297 -8.42 9.66 18.52
N PHE A 298 -8.43 10.89 18.01
CA PHE A 298 -7.75 12.05 18.62
C PHE A 298 -8.29 12.40 20.00
N SER A 299 -9.61 12.31 20.19
CA SER A 299 -10.31 12.75 21.41
C SER A 299 -10.52 11.64 22.44
N ILE A 300 -10.06 10.42 22.16
CA ILE A 300 -10.27 9.27 23.06
C ILE A 300 -9.55 9.49 24.38
N ASN A 301 -10.30 9.24 25.50
CA ASN A 301 -9.75 9.15 26.83
C ASN A 301 -9.72 7.66 27.26
N PRO A 302 -8.55 7.10 27.65
CA PRO A 302 -8.41 5.71 28.08
C PRO A 302 -9.23 5.33 29.31
N GLU A 303 -9.66 6.29 30.11
CA GLU A 303 -10.42 6.06 31.33
C GLU A 303 -11.92 5.77 31.09
N THR A 304 -12.41 5.85 29.84
CA THR A 304 -13.82 5.60 29.55
C THR A 304 -14.16 4.11 29.60
N PHE A 305 -15.30 3.77 30.20
CA PHE A 305 -15.76 2.37 30.40
C PHE A 305 -15.85 1.56 29.09
N TYR A 306 -16.24 2.21 27.98
CA TYR A 306 -16.35 1.56 26.65
C TYR A 306 -15.11 1.80 25.77
N HIS A 307 -13.96 2.11 26.36
CA HIS A 307 -12.76 2.52 25.62
C HIS A 307 -12.37 1.53 24.52
N SER A 308 -12.17 0.26 24.85
CA SER A 308 -11.70 -0.76 23.87
C SER A 308 -12.69 -0.98 22.73
N LEU A 309 -13.99 -0.95 22.99
CA LEU A 309 -15.03 -1.11 21.97
C LEU A 309 -15.08 0.11 21.05
N LEU A 310 -14.97 1.32 21.61
CA LEU A 310 -14.96 2.56 20.85
C LEU A 310 -13.72 2.65 19.95
N VAL A 311 -12.55 2.32 20.49
CA VAL A 311 -11.28 2.26 19.75
C VAL A 311 -11.39 1.27 18.60
N SER A 312 -11.72 0.02 18.87
CA SER A 312 -11.79 -1.05 17.88
C SER A 312 -12.83 -0.76 16.80
N GLY A 313 -14.02 -0.31 17.17
CA GLY A 313 -15.08 0.04 16.23
C GLY A 313 -14.68 1.22 15.31
N THR A 314 -14.07 2.26 15.90
CA THR A 314 -13.61 3.41 15.13
C THR A 314 -12.48 3.04 14.18
N LEU A 315 -11.53 2.20 14.62
CA LEU A 315 -10.45 1.70 13.77
C LEU A 315 -10.98 0.88 12.59
N ILE A 316 -12.00 0.04 12.77
CA ILE A 316 -12.65 -0.70 11.67
C ILE A 316 -13.23 0.26 10.63
N ILE A 317 -13.92 1.31 11.08
CA ILE A 317 -14.53 2.32 10.20
C ILE A 317 -13.46 3.10 9.43
N VAL A 318 -12.42 3.58 10.13
CA VAL A 318 -11.31 4.33 9.53
C VAL A 318 -10.55 3.45 8.54
N PHE A 319 -10.22 2.22 8.91
CA PHE A 319 -9.55 1.25 8.04
C PHE A 319 -10.36 1.00 6.76
N THR A 320 -11.64 0.69 6.89
CA THR A 320 -12.56 0.42 5.76
C THR A 320 -12.63 1.63 4.82
N SER A 321 -12.71 2.83 5.37
CA SER A 321 -12.76 4.09 4.63
C SER A 321 -11.47 4.33 3.84
N ILE A 322 -10.31 4.19 4.48
CA ILE A 322 -8.98 4.37 3.87
C ILE A 322 -8.73 3.36 2.75
N VAL A 323 -9.07 2.09 2.99
CA VAL A 323 -8.89 1.04 1.97
C VAL A 323 -9.81 1.27 0.78
N SER A 324 -11.04 1.72 1.01
CA SER A 324 -11.98 2.11 -0.04
C SER A 324 -11.48 3.30 -0.86
N LEU A 325 -10.91 4.33 -0.23
CA LEU A 325 -10.25 5.44 -0.92
C LEU A 325 -9.15 4.94 -1.86
N ARG A 326 -8.28 4.04 -1.34
CA ARG A 326 -7.19 3.46 -2.14
C ARG A 326 -7.69 2.68 -3.36
N ALA A 327 -8.80 1.97 -3.23
CA ALA A 327 -9.36 1.16 -4.31
C ALA A 327 -9.85 2.00 -5.49
N ILE A 328 -10.32 3.24 -5.24
CA ILE A 328 -11.04 4.01 -6.26
C ILE A 328 -10.36 5.31 -6.70
N TYR A 329 -9.30 5.80 -6.03
CA TYR A 329 -8.74 7.13 -6.35
C TYR A 329 -8.22 7.23 -7.80
N PHE A 330 -7.68 6.18 -8.40
CA PHE A 330 -7.25 6.21 -9.79
C PHE A 330 -8.40 6.28 -10.80
N SER A 331 -9.63 5.90 -10.43
CA SER A 331 -10.77 6.07 -11.30
C SER A 331 -11.11 7.54 -11.58
N LEU A 332 -10.61 8.47 -10.76
CA LEU A 332 -10.73 9.91 -11.00
C LEU A 332 -10.09 10.35 -12.30
N VAL A 333 -9.03 9.67 -12.74
CA VAL A 333 -8.29 10.02 -13.97
C VAL A 333 -9.19 9.90 -15.20
N THR A 334 -10.01 8.85 -15.27
CA THR A 334 -10.92 8.62 -16.40
C THR A 334 -12.08 9.62 -16.46
N HIS A 335 -12.49 10.16 -15.30
CA HIS A 335 -13.60 11.10 -15.18
C HIS A 335 -13.17 12.58 -15.24
N SER A 336 -11.87 12.86 -15.38
CA SER A 336 -11.31 14.21 -15.30
C SER A 336 -11.00 14.86 -16.66
N HIS A 337 -11.70 14.44 -17.72
CA HIS A 337 -11.55 14.98 -19.08
C HIS A 337 -10.11 14.96 -19.61
N ILE A 338 -9.27 14.06 -19.11
CA ILE A 338 -7.91 13.83 -19.60
C ILE A 338 -8.01 13.05 -20.93
N PRO A 339 -7.36 13.50 -22.01
CA PRO A 339 -7.39 12.80 -23.31
C PRO A 339 -6.88 11.36 -23.16
N THR A 340 -7.58 10.41 -23.78
CA THR A 340 -7.28 8.95 -23.66
C THR A 340 -5.86 8.60 -24.06
N HIS A 341 -5.30 9.27 -25.08
CA HIS A 341 -3.92 9.08 -25.54
C HIS A 341 -2.84 9.59 -24.56
N ARG A 342 -3.22 10.36 -23.52
CA ARG A 342 -2.35 10.90 -22.46
C ARG A 342 -2.62 10.30 -21.08
N LEU A 343 -3.61 9.43 -20.96
CA LEU A 343 -3.95 8.80 -19.67
C LEU A 343 -2.75 8.14 -19.00
N GLY A 344 -1.97 7.36 -19.74
CA GLY A 344 -0.79 6.67 -19.18
C GLY A 344 0.26 7.64 -18.66
N PHE A 345 0.54 8.74 -19.36
CA PHE A 345 1.47 9.78 -18.91
C PHE A 345 0.97 10.49 -17.65
N CYS A 346 -0.31 10.87 -17.62
CA CYS A 346 -0.92 11.52 -16.44
C CYS A 346 -0.96 10.57 -15.24
N VAL A 347 -1.32 9.30 -15.43
CA VAL A 347 -1.26 8.28 -14.37
C VAL A 347 0.17 8.12 -13.85
N GLY A 348 1.18 8.15 -14.73
CA GLY A 348 2.59 8.10 -14.33
C GLY A 348 2.98 9.27 -13.41
N ILE A 349 2.60 10.50 -13.76
CA ILE A 349 2.83 11.69 -12.91
C ILE A 349 2.09 11.55 -11.58
N ILE A 350 0.81 11.21 -11.62
CA ILE A 350 -0.02 11.05 -10.42
C ILE A 350 0.56 9.96 -9.50
N SER A 351 1.03 8.85 -10.06
CA SER A 351 1.65 7.78 -9.26
C SER A 351 2.99 8.21 -8.66
N LEU A 352 3.83 8.90 -9.44
CA LEU A 352 5.13 9.38 -8.98
C LEU A 352 4.97 10.32 -7.79
N VAL A 353 4.06 11.30 -7.89
CA VAL A 353 3.75 12.22 -6.79
C VAL A 353 2.98 11.50 -5.68
N GLY A 354 2.01 10.67 -6.05
CA GLY A 354 1.08 10.01 -5.12
C GLY A 354 1.74 9.05 -4.14
N PHE A 355 2.86 8.44 -4.53
CA PHE A 355 3.59 7.51 -3.65
C PHE A 355 4.78 8.15 -2.92
N THR A 356 4.97 9.46 -3.00
CA THR A 356 5.96 10.18 -2.20
C THR A 356 5.80 10.03 -0.68
N PRO A 357 4.62 9.73 -0.10
CA PRO A 357 4.52 9.44 1.34
C PRO A 357 5.44 8.32 1.82
N ASP A 358 5.86 7.40 0.97
CA ASP A 358 6.86 6.38 1.35
C ASP A 358 8.21 7.00 1.76
N ILE A 359 8.52 8.21 1.30
CA ILE A 359 9.76 8.91 1.63
C ILE A 359 9.68 9.60 2.99
N PHE A 360 8.53 10.19 3.35
CA PHE A 360 8.46 11.08 4.51
C PHE A 360 7.48 10.65 5.61
N PHE A 361 6.41 9.93 5.28
CA PHE A 361 5.29 9.74 6.20
C PHE A 361 5.69 8.93 7.45
N HIS A 362 6.37 7.79 7.27
CA HIS A 362 6.80 6.97 8.40
C HIS A 362 7.87 7.65 9.25
N SER A 363 8.80 8.38 8.62
CA SER A 363 9.84 9.15 9.32
C SER A 363 9.23 10.29 10.14
N LEU A 364 8.26 11.01 9.58
CA LEU A 364 7.51 12.07 10.27
C LEU A 364 6.73 11.50 11.46
N THR A 365 5.92 10.46 11.20
CA THR A 365 5.06 9.88 12.23
C THR A 365 5.84 9.14 13.32
N GLY A 366 6.98 8.55 12.98
CA GLY A 366 7.89 7.95 13.95
C GLY A 366 8.42 8.98 14.96
N ARG A 367 8.85 10.15 14.48
CA ARG A 367 9.30 11.26 15.34
C ARG A 367 8.19 11.78 16.26
N ILE A 368 6.96 11.86 15.75
CA ILE A 368 5.80 12.29 16.53
C ILE A 368 5.53 11.31 17.68
N LEU A 369 5.55 10.01 17.40
CA LEU A 369 5.27 8.98 18.40
C LEU A 369 6.40 8.84 19.43
N ASP A 370 7.67 9.03 19.03
CA ASP A 370 8.82 8.94 19.95
C ASP A 370 9.01 10.20 20.78
N ALA A 371 8.56 11.38 20.30
CA ALA A 371 8.68 12.64 21.03
C ALA A 371 7.86 12.63 22.35
N GLU A 372 6.65 12.08 22.28
CA GLU A 372 5.76 11.97 23.44
C GLU A 372 5.04 10.60 23.40
N PRO A 373 5.66 9.52 23.95
CA PRO A 373 5.07 8.19 23.93
C PRO A 373 3.69 8.12 24.64
N GLY A 374 2.87 7.20 24.18
CA GLY A 374 1.53 6.98 24.72
C GLY A 374 0.48 7.91 24.13
N ILE A 375 -0.49 8.33 24.94
CA ILE A 375 -1.70 9.02 24.44
C ILE A 375 -1.40 10.33 23.72
N ILE A 376 -0.48 11.15 24.22
CA ILE A 376 -0.17 12.46 23.65
C ILE A 376 0.47 12.28 22.28
N GLY A 377 1.41 11.35 22.13
CA GLY A 377 2.01 11.03 20.86
C GLY A 377 1.00 10.56 19.83
N PHE A 378 0.06 9.71 20.22
CA PHE A 378 -1.02 9.29 19.31
C PHE A 378 -2.05 10.38 19.03
N GLN A 379 -2.33 11.28 19.97
CA GLN A 379 -3.13 12.47 19.68
C GLN A 379 -2.46 13.36 18.63
N ASN A 380 -1.19 13.68 18.80
CA ASN A 380 -0.43 14.44 17.81
C ASN A 380 -0.35 13.72 16.44
N TYR A 381 -0.19 12.40 16.45
CA TYR A 381 -0.24 11.56 15.26
C TYR A 381 -1.60 11.65 14.55
N TYR A 382 -2.72 11.50 15.28
CA TYR A 382 -4.05 11.60 14.68
C TYR A 382 -4.37 13.03 14.24
N LEU A 383 -3.87 14.06 14.93
CA LEU A 383 -3.99 15.45 14.47
C LEU A 383 -3.34 15.65 13.10
N VAL A 384 -2.12 15.15 12.89
CA VAL A 384 -1.42 15.25 11.60
C VAL A 384 -2.16 14.48 10.50
N THR A 385 -2.60 13.25 10.77
CA THR A 385 -3.33 12.45 9.77
C THR A 385 -4.69 13.05 9.45
N LEU A 386 -5.36 13.68 10.42
CA LEU A 386 -6.60 14.43 10.25
C LEU A 386 -6.41 15.65 9.35
N LEU A 387 -5.37 16.45 9.57
CA LEU A 387 -5.05 17.60 8.72
C LEU A 387 -4.77 17.17 7.27
N ILE A 388 -4.04 16.05 7.08
CA ILE A 388 -3.81 15.47 5.75
C ILE A 388 -5.14 15.03 5.11
N SER A 389 -6.04 14.41 5.88
CA SER A 389 -7.36 13.99 5.38
C SER A 389 -8.25 15.18 5.01
N ILE A 390 -8.19 16.26 5.76
CA ILE A 390 -8.88 17.53 5.45
C ILE A 390 -8.34 18.12 4.13
N LEU A 391 -7.02 18.11 3.91
CA LEU A 391 -6.43 18.56 2.65
C LEU A 391 -6.93 17.71 1.47
N GLY A 392 -7.02 16.36 1.64
CA GLY A 392 -7.57 15.45 0.66
C GLY A 392 -9.05 15.74 0.34
N LEU A 393 -9.85 16.03 1.37
CA LEU A 393 -11.25 16.45 1.21
C LEU A 393 -11.36 17.75 0.41
N LEU A 394 -10.58 18.78 0.77
CA LEU A 394 -10.58 20.07 0.08
C LEU A 394 -10.18 19.94 -1.39
N ALA A 395 -9.17 19.15 -1.70
CA ALA A 395 -8.76 18.85 -3.07
C ALA A 395 -9.88 18.13 -3.84
N SER A 396 -10.57 17.18 -3.19
CA SER A 396 -11.69 16.44 -3.78
C SER A 396 -12.89 17.34 -4.08
N LEU A 397 -13.22 18.26 -3.18
CA LEU A 397 -14.29 19.26 -3.39
C LEU A 397 -13.95 20.20 -4.55
N LYS A 398 -12.69 20.67 -4.64
CA LYS A 398 -12.24 21.51 -5.77
C LYS A 398 -12.31 20.76 -7.09
N LEU A 399 -11.88 19.49 -7.12
CA LEU A 399 -11.96 18.66 -8.31
C LEU A 399 -13.42 18.43 -8.73
N SER A 400 -14.31 18.15 -7.78
CA SER A 400 -15.74 17.96 -8.04
C SER A 400 -16.37 19.20 -8.69
N ARG A 401 -16.09 20.41 -8.16
CA ARG A 401 -16.54 21.67 -8.73
C ARG A 401 -16.00 21.89 -10.15
N TRP A 402 -14.73 21.58 -10.36
CA TRP A 402 -14.10 21.71 -11.68
C TRP A 402 -14.76 20.77 -12.72
N ILE A 403 -14.98 19.48 -12.37
CA ILE A 403 -15.67 18.52 -13.25
C ILE A 403 -17.08 19.02 -13.59
N SER A 404 -17.84 19.49 -12.61
CA SER A 404 -19.21 20.02 -12.81
C SER A 404 -19.23 21.23 -13.74
N SER A 405 -18.30 22.17 -13.58
CA SER A 405 -18.22 23.37 -14.44
C SER A 405 -17.94 23.00 -15.90
N LYS A 406 -17.11 21.99 -16.17
CA LYS A 406 -16.80 21.52 -17.52
C LYS A 406 -17.98 20.79 -18.16
N ASN A 407 -18.76 20.05 -17.40
CA ASN A 407 -19.96 19.40 -17.90
C ASN A 407 -21.05 20.39 -18.28
N THR A 408 -21.24 21.46 -17.50
CA THR A 408 -22.23 22.53 -17.80
C THR A 408 -21.86 23.33 -19.05
N LEU A 409 -20.58 23.52 -19.34
CA LEU A 409 -20.11 24.19 -20.56
C LEU A 409 -20.33 23.36 -21.82
N ARG A 410 -20.34 22.03 -21.72
CA ARG A 410 -20.62 21.12 -22.85
C ARG A 410 -22.12 20.97 -23.15
N CYS A 411 -22.98 21.24 -22.19
CA CYS A 411 -24.44 21.14 -22.36
C CYS A 411 -25.10 22.44 -22.81
N LYS A 412 -24.36 23.54 -23.05
CA LYS A 412 -24.91 24.74 -23.71
C LYS A 412 -24.91 24.48 -25.21
N PRO A 413 -26.11 24.37 -25.88
CA PRO A 413 -26.17 24.33 -27.32
C PRO A 413 -25.66 25.69 -27.88
N ASN A 414 -24.86 25.63 -28.96
CA ASN A 414 -24.51 26.81 -29.77
C ASN A 414 -25.75 27.40 -30.41
#